data_580f44954f1b66876188370b2318e7fe
#
_entry.id   580f44954f1b66876188370b2318e7fe
#
_cell.length_a   1.000
_cell.length_b   1.000
_cell.length_c   1.000
_cell.angle_alpha   90.00
_cell.angle_beta   90.00
_cell.angle_gamma   90.00
#
_symmetry.space_group_name_H-M   'P 1'
#
loop_
_entity.id
_entity.type
_entity.pdbx_description
1 polymer ?
#
loop_
_entity_poly.entity_id
_entity_poly.type
_entity_poly.pdbx_seq_one_letter_code
_entity_poly.pdbx_strand_id
1 'polypeptide(L)'
;MDMFTPDVTLIHPVYPKSTGRDAVGRFFTDYIPSRFPKYFEYAPNVIVEENQAAAEWIFEVTRLDGQPATLTGITVLEFAGDRIKTIKIFTDPMQLGV
;
A
#
# COMPACT_ATOMS: atom_id res chain seq x y z
N MET A 1 -7.37 -10.98 -9.65
CA MET A 1 -6.54 -9.77 -9.56
C MET A 1 -6.36 -9.11 -10.89
N ASP A 2 -7.48 -8.82 -11.53
CA ASP A 2 -7.47 -8.25 -12.89
C ASP A 2 -6.97 -6.81 -12.93
N MET A 3 -6.96 -6.14 -11.77
CA MET A 3 -6.48 -4.76 -11.70
C MET A 3 -4.96 -4.63 -11.81
N PHE A 4 -4.22 -5.73 -11.71
CA PHE A 4 -2.76 -5.72 -11.76
C PHE A 4 -2.27 -6.34 -13.08
N THR A 5 -1.14 -5.80 -13.60
CA THR A 5 -0.42 -6.51 -14.67
C THR A 5 0.19 -7.79 -14.09
N PRO A 6 0.51 -8.80 -14.94
CA PRO A 6 1.14 -10.03 -14.43
C PRO A 6 2.46 -9.82 -13.70
N ASP A 7 3.21 -8.79 -14.10
CA ASP A 7 4.52 -8.46 -13.54
C ASP A 7 4.48 -7.27 -12.57
N VAL A 8 3.32 -6.99 -12.00
CA VAL A 8 3.15 -5.86 -11.08
C VAL A 8 4.22 -5.89 -9.98
N THR A 9 4.70 -4.70 -9.60
CA THR A 9 5.76 -4.54 -8.60
C THR A 9 5.28 -3.63 -7.49
N LEU A 10 5.57 -4.01 -6.25
CA LEU A 10 5.30 -3.19 -5.08
C LEU A 10 6.62 -2.83 -4.41
N ILE A 11 6.83 -1.53 -4.19
CA ILE A 11 8.03 -0.99 -3.55
C ILE A 11 7.62 -0.31 -2.25
N HIS A 12 8.24 -0.71 -1.16
CA HIS A 12 7.95 -0.21 0.18
C HIS A 12 9.26 0.21 0.86
N PRO A 13 9.26 1.28 1.69
CA PRO A 13 10.50 1.74 2.32
C PRO A 13 11.11 0.76 3.32
N VAL A 14 10.31 -0.16 3.86
CA VAL A 14 10.77 -1.09 4.91
C VAL A 14 10.85 -2.52 4.43
N TYR A 15 9.86 -2.97 3.65
CA TYR A 15 9.75 -4.37 3.26
C TYR A 15 10.43 -4.62 1.92
N PRO A 16 10.91 -5.87 1.68
CA PRO A 16 11.48 -6.21 0.39
C PRO A 16 10.49 -5.98 -0.74
N LYS A 17 11.02 -5.65 -1.92
CA LYS A 17 10.24 -5.48 -3.13
C LYS A 17 9.49 -6.76 -3.47
N SER A 18 8.21 -6.64 -3.77
CA SER A 18 7.36 -7.76 -4.21
C SER A 18 7.11 -7.66 -5.70
N THR A 19 7.18 -8.77 -6.41
CA THR A 19 6.96 -8.82 -7.85
C THR A 19 5.97 -9.94 -8.17
N GLY A 20 5.02 -9.63 -9.06
CA GLY A 20 4.00 -10.59 -9.49
C GLY A 20 2.70 -10.43 -8.71
N ARG A 21 1.59 -10.85 -9.37
CA ARG A 21 0.25 -10.71 -8.80
C ARG A 21 0.09 -11.41 -7.46
N ASP A 22 0.63 -12.61 -7.33
CA ASP A 22 0.47 -13.39 -6.11
C ASP A 22 1.17 -12.73 -4.93
N ALA A 23 2.43 -12.33 -5.10
CA ALA A 23 3.19 -11.70 -4.04
C ALA A 23 2.60 -10.35 -3.63
N VAL A 24 2.25 -9.52 -4.61
CA VAL A 24 1.66 -8.20 -4.35
C VAL A 24 0.28 -8.36 -3.72
N GLY A 25 -0.52 -9.30 -4.21
CA GLY A 25 -1.84 -9.58 -3.64
C GLY A 25 -1.75 -10.01 -2.18
N ARG A 26 -0.82 -10.91 -1.86
CA ARG A 26 -0.64 -11.38 -0.49
C ARG A 26 -0.19 -10.28 0.47
N PHE A 27 0.54 -9.28 -0.03
CA PHE A 27 0.89 -8.14 0.81
C PHE A 27 -0.37 -7.46 1.37
N PHE A 28 -1.38 -7.26 0.53
CA PHE A 28 -2.61 -6.58 0.94
C PHE A 28 -3.60 -7.51 1.65
N THR A 29 -3.72 -8.76 1.22
CA THR A 29 -4.73 -9.66 1.77
C THR A 29 -4.29 -10.39 3.01
N ASP A 30 -2.99 -10.66 3.17
CA ASP A 30 -2.48 -11.47 4.26
C ASP A 30 -1.56 -10.68 5.19
N TYR A 31 -0.58 -9.99 4.64
CA TYR A 31 0.44 -9.35 5.44
C TYR A 31 -0.09 -8.16 6.25
N ILE A 32 -0.79 -7.24 5.59
CA ILE A 32 -1.34 -6.06 6.28
C ILE A 32 -2.32 -6.48 7.38
N PRO A 33 -3.31 -7.36 7.14
CA PRO A 33 -4.19 -7.81 8.21
C PRO A 33 -3.48 -8.55 9.34
N SER A 34 -2.37 -9.24 9.07
CA SER A 34 -1.62 -9.92 10.13
C SER A 34 -0.89 -8.95 11.07
N ARG A 35 -0.46 -7.79 10.55
CA ARG A 35 0.20 -6.75 11.34
C ARG A 35 -0.82 -5.87 12.06
N PHE A 36 -1.95 -5.61 11.43
CA PHE A 36 -2.98 -4.70 11.94
C PHE A 36 -4.32 -5.41 11.87
N PRO A 37 -4.70 -6.15 12.94
CA PRO A 37 -5.94 -6.93 12.91
C PRO A 37 -7.20 -6.08 12.78
N LYS A 38 -7.13 -4.82 13.20
CA LYS A 38 -8.22 -3.87 12.99
C LYS A 38 -7.67 -2.61 12.34
N TYR A 39 -8.25 -2.22 11.23
CA TYR A 39 -7.81 -1.01 10.54
C TYR A 39 -8.94 -0.39 9.74
N PHE A 40 -8.78 0.91 9.50
CA PHE A 40 -9.63 1.69 8.61
C PHE A 40 -8.73 2.58 7.77
N GLU A 41 -8.85 2.52 6.46
CA GLU A 41 -8.02 3.28 5.54
C GLU A 41 -8.88 4.16 4.65
N TYR A 42 -8.44 5.41 4.45
CA TYR A 42 -9.07 6.31 3.51
C TYR A 42 -8.03 7.23 2.88
N ALA A 43 -8.35 7.72 1.69
CA ALA A 43 -7.46 8.58 0.91
C ALA A 43 -8.15 9.92 0.67
N PRO A 44 -7.88 10.94 1.50
CA PRO A 44 -8.53 12.24 1.35
C PRO A 44 -8.15 12.98 0.07
N ASN A 45 -6.96 12.71 -0.47
CA ASN A 45 -6.49 13.38 -1.68
C ASN A 45 -5.95 12.37 -2.68
N VAL A 46 -6.46 12.44 -3.91
CA VAL A 46 -5.97 11.61 -5.01
C VAL A 46 -5.73 12.54 -6.21
N ILE A 47 -4.53 12.44 -6.78
CA ILE A 47 -4.13 13.19 -7.95
C ILE A 47 -3.87 12.20 -9.08
N VAL A 48 -4.45 12.44 -10.25
CA VAL A 48 -4.27 11.59 -11.41
C VAL A 48 -3.72 12.42 -12.56
N GLU A 49 -2.67 11.94 -13.19
CA GLU A 49 -2.08 12.58 -14.36
C GLU A 49 -1.59 11.51 -15.33
N GLU A 50 -2.15 11.49 -16.55
CA GLU A 50 -1.81 10.51 -17.57
C GLU A 50 -1.92 9.08 -17.06
N ASN A 51 -0.80 8.36 -17.01
CA ASN A 51 -0.77 6.96 -16.57
C ASN A 51 -0.23 6.81 -15.14
N GLN A 52 -0.36 7.86 -14.32
CA GLN A 52 0.09 7.84 -12.93
C GLN A 52 -0.99 8.40 -12.02
N ALA A 53 -0.98 7.95 -10.77
CA ALA A 53 -1.83 8.50 -9.74
C ALA A 53 -1.05 8.55 -8.43
N ALA A 54 -1.33 9.56 -7.60
CA ALA A 54 -0.78 9.65 -6.26
C ALA A 54 -1.96 9.76 -5.29
N ALA A 55 -1.99 8.92 -4.29
CA ALA A 55 -3.01 8.91 -3.26
C ALA A 55 -2.37 9.17 -1.91
N GLU A 56 -2.77 10.27 -1.27
CA GLU A 56 -2.41 10.56 0.11
C GLU A 56 -3.39 9.80 1.00
N TRP A 57 -2.88 8.89 1.85
CA TRP A 57 -3.74 8.03 2.65
C TRP A 57 -3.51 8.20 4.14
N ILE A 58 -4.56 7.89 4.90
CA ILE A 58 -4.54 7.82 6.35
C ILE A 58 -5.01 6.43 6.74
N PHE A 59 -4.24 5.77 7.59
CA PHE A 59 -4.45 4.38 7.98
C PHE A 59 -4.57 4.33 9.49
N GLU A 60 -5.80 4.21 9.98
CA GLU A 60 -6.07 4.11 11.41
C GLU A 60 -6.09 2.64 11.79
N VAL A 61 -5.20 2.26 12.71
CA VAL A 61 -4.95 0.86 13.03
C VAL A 61 -4.99 0.61 14.52
N THR A 62 -5.24 -0.64 14.89
CA THR A 62 -4.96 -1.15 16.22
C THR A 62 -3.75 -2.07 16.10
N ARG A 63 -2.69 -1.76 16.83
CA ARG A 63 -1.47 -2.57 16.82
C ARG A 63 -1.70 -3.91 17.51
N LEU A 64 -0.76 -4.82 17.34
CA LEU A 64 -0.84 -6.15 17.97
C LEU A 64 -0.86 -6.06 19.50
N ASP A 65 -0.25 -5.02 20.08
CA ASP A 65 -0.28 -4.79 21.51
C ASP A 65 -1.58 -4.11 22.01
N GLY A 66 -2.54 -3.90 21.10
CA GLY A 66 -3.82 -3.30 21.43
C GLY A 66 -3.85 -1.77 21.38
N GLN A 67 -2.72 -1.12 21.12
CA GLN A 67 -2.64 0.34 21.11
C GLN A 67 -3.10 0.90 19.76
N PRO A 68 -3.91 1.98 19.76
CA PRO A 68 -4.28 2.63 18.51
C PRO A 68 -3.12 3.42 17.95
N ALA A 69 -3.08 3.55 16.62
CA ALA A 69 -2.09 4.36 15.93
C ALA A 69 -2.68 4.88 14.63
N THR A 70 -2.16 6.02 14.19
CA THR A 70 -2.51 6.59 12.89
C THR A 70 -1.25 6.62 12.04
N LEU A 71 -1.32 5.96 10.89
CA LEU A 71 -0.23 5.94 9.92
C LEU A 71 -0.64 6.80 8.74
N THR A 72 0.31 7.53 8.19
CA THR A 72 0.06 8.38 7.02
C THR A 72 1.12 8.11 5.97
N GLY A 73 0.76 8.34 4.72
CA GLY A 73 1.70 8.16 3.62
C GLY A 73 1.10 8.52 2.28
N ILE A 74 1.87 8.25 1.25
CA ILE A 74 1.48 8.49 -0.13
C ILE A 74 1.80 7.23 -0.92
N THR A 75 0.86 6.79 -1.74
CA THR A 75 1.08 5.71 -2.68
C THR A 75 1.05 6.27 -4.08
N VAL A 76 2.10 5.99 -4.86
CA VAL A 76 2.16 6.35 -6.27
C VAL A 76 1.89 5.09 -7.08
N LEU A 77 0.91 5.18 -7.97
CA LEU A 77 0.54 4.09 -8.86
C LEU A 77 0.97 4.44 -10.28
N GLU A 78 1.52 3.46 -10.98
CA GLU A 78 1.78 3.56 -12.42
C GLU A 78 0.91 2.54 -13.12
N PHE A 79 0.28 2.96 -14.21
CA PHE A 79 -0.67 2.13 -14.95
C PHE A 79 -0.10 1.73 -16.31
N ALA A 80 -0.46 0.52 -16.75
CA ALA A 80 -0.31 0.08 -18.12
C ALA A 80 -1.74 -0.15 -18.65
N GLY A 81 -2.26 0.80 -19.42
CA GLY A 81 -3.67 0.81 -19.79
C GLY A 81 -4.53 1.03 -18.55
N ASP A 82 -5.46 0.10 -18.31
CA ASP A 82 -6.35 0.15 -17.16
C ASP A 82 -5.87 -0.71 -15.96
N ARG A 83 -4.64 -1.20 -16.04
CA ARG A 83 -4.08 -2.07 -14.98
C ARG A 83 -2.90 -1.40 -14.30
N ILE A 84 -2.73 -1.71 -13.02
CA ILE A 84 -1.63 -1.20 -12.22
C ILE A 84 -0.39 -2.06 -12.49
N LYS A 85 0.71 -1.43 -12.87
CA LYS A 85 1.99 -2.12 -13.08
C LYS A 85 3.00 -1.86 -11.97
N THR A 86 2.90 -0.74 -11.25
CA THR A 86 3.82 -0.41 -10.17
C THR A 86 3.07 0.27 -9.04
N ILE A 87 3.39 -0.12 -7.82
CA ILE A 87 2.86 0.48 -6.59
C ILE A 87 4.06 0.91 -5.78
N LYS A 88 4.19 2.22 -5.52
CA LYS A 88 5.27 2.76 -4.68
C LYS A 88 4.67 3.38 -3.45
N ILE A 89 5.05 2.88 -2.28
CA ILE A 89 4.54 3.37 -1.00
C ILE A 89 5.60 4.23 -0.34
N PHE A 90 5.23 5.44 0.06
CA PHE A 90 6.09 6.37 0.77
C PHE A 90 5.47 6.65 2.12
N THR A 91 6.13 6.23 3.17
CA THR A 91 5.68 6.46 4.54
C THR A 91 6.90 6.52 5.45
N ASP A 92 6.74 7.16 6.60
CA ASP A 92 7.82 7.22 7.59
C ASP A 92 7.93 5.85 8.27
N PRO A 93 9.07 5.15 8.14
CA PRO A 93 9.24 3.84 8.77
C PRO A 93 9.05 3.85 10.29
N MET A 94 9.29 4.96 10.94
CA MET A 94 9.11 5.08 12.40
C MET A 94 7.66 4.85 12.82
N GLN A 95 6.70 5.19 11.96
CA GLN A 95 5.28 4.97 12.22
C GLN A 95 4.95 3.47 12.30
N LEU A 96 5.74 2.63 11.64
CA LEU A 96 5.48 1.19 11.57
C LEU A 96 6.05 0.44 12.78
N GLY A 97 6.78 1.12 13.66
CA GLY A 97 7.36 0.48 14.83
C GLY A 97 8.56 -0.39 14.52
N VAL A 98 9.31 -0.04 13.50
CA VAL A 98 10.52 -0.78 13.10
C VAL A 98 11.78 0.03 13.38
#